data_c2db42bf81cf972b92a0b39edc576aa6
#
_entry.id   c2db42bf81cf972b92a0b39edc576aa6
#
_cell.length_a   1.000
_cell.length_b   1.000
_cell.length_c   1.000
_cell.angle_alpha   90.00
_cell.angle_beta   90.00
_cell.angle_gamma   90.00
#
_symmetry.space_group_name_H-M   'P 1'
#
loop_
_entity.id
_entity.type
_entity.pdbx_description
1 polymer ?
#
loop_
_entity_poly.entity_id
_entity_poly.type
_entity_poly.pdbx_seq_one_letter_code
_entity_poly.pdbx_strand_id
1 'polypeptide(L)'
;MMFAFSRDGAVPGHQLWRRVSRHRVPVHAVFAIGVLSGLLMVPAIWNYLVGYAAGTAIAVIGLYIAFVLPVFLRLRMGSRFEAGAWSLGNHYKWIDVIALAWVCIITVLFSLPLFYDGLPWANNFSWSLTNYTILWFVGIGICFGGWWLVSARKWFKGPVRMGTEEELAGIEGRDEFLLPADTELGTT
;
A
#
# COMPACT_ATOMS: atom_id res chain seq x y z
N MET A 1 9.61 -6.02 -0.18
CA MET A 1 8.31 -5.86 0.51
C MET A 1 7.65 -7.19 0.85
N MET A 2 7.37 -8.10 -0.09
CA MET A 2 6.70 -9.39 0.22
C MET A 2 7.40 -10.20 1.34
N PHE A 3 8.73 -10.25 1.32
CA PHE A 3 9.52 -10.91 2.39
C PHE A 3 9.29 -10.26 3.77
N ALA A 4 9.31 -8.93 3.85
CA ALA A 4 9.10 -8.22 5.11
C ALA A 4 7.69 -8.49 5.69
N PHE A 5 6.65 -8.35 4.87
CA PHE A 5 5.29 -8.69 5.29
C PHE A 5 5.10 -10.16 5.66
N SER A 6 5.83 -11.07 5.00
CA SER A 6 5.79 -12.49 5.33
C SER A 6 6.50 -12.82 6.64
N ARG A 7 7.57 -12.08 6.96
CA ARG A 7 8.25 -12.19 8.24
C ARG A 7 7.32 -11.81 9.40
N ASP A 8 6.55 -10.75 9.21
CA ASP A 8 5.58 -10.27 10.20
C ASP A 8 4.28 -11.11 10.21
N GLY A 9 4.19 -12.11 9.33
CA GLY A 9 3.03 -12.98 9.22
C GLY A 9 1.83 -12.36 8.50
N ALA A 10 1.95 -11.17 7.89
CA ALA A 10 0.86 -10.42 7.30
C ALA A 10 0.37 -10.93 5.93
N VAL A 11 0.96 -12.00 5.40
CA VAL A 11 0.63 -12.55 4.06
C VAL A 11 0.18 -14.00 4.19
N PRO A 12 -0.84 -14.45 3.42
CA PRO A 12 -1.22 -15.86 3.35
C PRO A 12 -0.02 -16.73 2.97
N GLY A 13 0.18 -17.85 3.69
CA GLY A 13 1.33 -18.73 3.44
C GLY A 13 2.70 -18.12 3.80
N HIS A 14 2.72 -17.16 4.74
CA HIS A 14 3.92 -16.46 5.19
C HIS A 14 5.13 -17.37 5.48
N GLN A 15 4.90 -18.60 5.94
CA GLN A 15 5.95 -19.59 6.21
C GLN A 15 6.77 -19.95 4.96
N LEU A 16 6.14 -19.96 3.78
CA LEU A 16 6.80 -20.23 2.51
C LEU A 16 7.62 -19.02 2.04
N TRP A 17 7.03 -17.85 2.08
CA TRP A 17 7.62 -16.62 1.55
C TRP A 17 8.77 -16.08 2.38
N ARG A 18 8.79 -16.38 3.69
CA ARG A 18 9.89 -16.00 4.58
C ARG A 18 11.12 -16.89 4.49
N ARG A 19 11.06 -18.00 3.73
CA ARG A 19 12.22 -18.89 3.56
C ARG A 19 13.29 -18.21 2.74
N VAL A 20 14.51 -18.26 3.26
CA VAL A 20 15.71 -17.67 2.65
C VAL A 20 16.62 -18.79 2.20
N SER A 21 17.21 -18.66 1.00
CA SER A 21 18.19 -19.62 0.49
C SER A 21 19.52 -19.53 1.24
N ARG A 22 20.46 -20.46 0.96
CA ARG A 22 21.82 -20.42 1.53
C ARG A 22 22.55 -19.08 1.27
N HIS A 23 22.19 -18.39 0.19
CA HIS A 23 22.74 -17.07 -0.17
C HIS A 23 21.94 -15.89 0.43
N ARG A 24 21.10 -16.14 1.43
CA ARG A 24 20.26 -15.13 2.12
C ARG A 24 19.29 -14.38 1.19
N VAL A 25 18.89 -15.00 0.07
CA VAL A 25 17.93 -14.45 -0.89
C VAL A 25 16.56 -15.11 -0.70
N PRO A 26 15.45 -14.39 -0.62
CA PRO A 26 14.09 -14.93 -0.51
C PRO A 26 13.57 -15.38 -1.89
N VAL A 27 14.11 -16.47 -2.44
CA VAL A 27 13.85 -16.95 -3.80
C VAL A 27 12.36 -17.15 -4.06
N HIS A 28 11.63 -17.77 -3.11
CA HIS A 28 10.20 -18.02 -3.26
C HIS A 28 9.39 -16.72 -3.39
N ALA A 29 9.73 -15.68 -2.61
CA ALA A 29 9.04 -14.40 -2.68
C ALA A 29 9.34 -13.67 -4.01
N VAL A 30 10.58 -13.73 -4.49
CA VAL A 30 10.98 -13.16 -5.78
C VAL A 30 10.27 -13.85 -6.94
N PHE A 31 10.25 -15.19 -6.94
CA PHE A 31 9.57 -15.97 -7.97
C PHE A 31 8.07 -15.70 -7.99
N ALA A 32 7.43 -15.64 -6.80
CA ALA A 32 6.00 -15.34 -6.70
C ALA A 32 5.66 -13.95 -7.25
N ILE A 33 6.47 -12.92 -6.95
CA ILE A 33 6.26 -11.57 -7.50
C ILE A 33 6.42 -11.60 -9.02
N GLY A 34 7.42 -12.30 -9.55
CA GLY A 34 7.61 -12.46 -11.00
C GLY A 34 6.40 -13.09 -11.69
N VAL A 35 5.88 -14.19 -11.14
CA VAL A 35 4.68 -14.86 -11.66
C VAL A 35 3.45 -13.97 -11.58
N LEU A 36 3.21 -13.31 -10.44
CA LEU A 36 2.08 -12.39 -10.28
C LEU A 36 2.16 -11.21 -11.24
N SER A 37 3.35 -10.65 -11.43
CA SER A 37 3.57 -9.56 -12.39
C SER A 37 3.29 -10.01 -13.82
N GLY A 38 3.71 -11.23 -14.18
CA GLY A 38 3.39 -11.82 -15.49
C GLY A 38 1.89 -12.01 -15.70
N LEU A 39 1.18 -12.50 -14.69
CA LEU A 39 -0.27 -12.66 -14.73
C LEU A 39 -1.01 -11.32 -14.91
N LEU A 40 -0.53 -10.26 -14.27
CA LEU A 40 -1.09 -8.92 -14.44
C LEU A 40 -0.93 -8.40 -15.88
N MET A 41 0.09 -8.86 -16.61
CA MET A 41 0.34 -8.47 -18.00
C MET A 41 -0.38 -9.34 -19.03
N VAL A 42 -1.08 -10.40 -18.63
CA VAL A 42 -1.82 -11.28 -19.57
C VAL A 42 -2.76 -10.50 -20.50
N PRO A 43 -3.52 -9.48 -20.05
CA PRO A 43 -4.37 -8.70 -20.96
C PRO A 43 -3.61 -8.01 -22.12
N ALA A 44 -2.32 -7.75 -21.96
CA ALA A 44 -1.50 -7.15 -23.02
C ALA A 44 -1.30 -8.08 -24.24
N ILE A 45 -1.60 -9.36 -24.12
CA ILE A 45 -1.56 -10.32 -25.22
C ILE A 45 -2.65 -10.00 -26.26
N TRP A 46 -3.83 -9.54 -25.82
CA TRP A 46 -4.94 -9.17 -26.71
C TRP A 46 -4.83 -7.75 -27.23
N ASN A 47 -4.42 -6.82 -26.37
CA ASN A 47 -4.18 -5.45 -26.75
C ASN A 47 -3.04 -4.87 -25.91
N TYR A 48 -1.88 -4.69 -26.54
CA TYR A 48 -0.68 -4.24 -25.85
C TYR A 48 -0.89 -2.89 -25.15
N LEU A 49 -1.52 -1.92 -25.83
CA LEU A 49 -1.71 -0.57 -25.30
C LEU A 49 -2.63 -0.58 -24.06
N VAL A 50 -3.72 -1.32 -24.11
CA VAL A 50 -4.67 -1.48 -23.00
C VAL A 50 -4.02 -2.22 -21.83
N GLY A 51 -3.30 -3.31 -22.10
CA GLY A 51 -2.61 -4.08 -21.07
C GLY A 51 -1.52 -3.29 -20.38
N TYR A 52 -0.72 -2.53 -21.13
CA TYR A 52 0.30 -1.64 -20.58
C TYR A 52 -0.32 -0.52 -19.72
N ALA A 53 -1.37 0.13 -20.22
CA ALA A 53 -2.06 1.19 -19.49
C ALA A 53 -2.69 0.65 -18.19
N ALA A 54 -3.34 -0.51 -18.23
CA ALA A 54 -3.91 -1.14 -17.04
C ALA A 54 -2.85 -1.52 -16.01
N GLY A 55 -1.73 -2.12 -16.44
CA GLY A 55 -0.62 -2.47 -15.56
C GLY A 55 0.00 -1.26 -14.87
N THR A 56 0.20 -0.18 -15.60
CA THR A 56 0.69 1.10 -15.07
C THR A 56 -0.31 1.71 -14.10
N ALA A 57 -1.59 1.71 -14.44
CA ALA A 57 -2.66 2.22 -13.60
C ALA A 57 -2.74 1.45 -12.26
N ILE A 58 -2.66 0.12 -12.28
CA ILE A 58 -2.66 -0.72 -11.07
C ILE A 58 -1.49 -0.35 -10.16
N ALA A 59 -0.29 -0.19 -10.71
CA ALA A 59 0.89 0.17 -9.93
C ALA A 59 0.75 1.54 -9.26
N VAL A 60 0.29 2.55 -10.02
CA VAL A 60 0.09 3.91 -9.53
C VAL A 60 -1.01 3.95 -8.46
N ILE A 61 -2.19 3.40 -8.74
CA ILE A 61 -3.32 3.41 -7.79
C ILE A 61 -2.95 2.67 -6.50
N GLY A 62 -2.30 1.50 -6.62
CA GLY A 62 -1.86 0.72 -5.45
C GLY A 62 -0.91 1.49 -4.55
N LEU A 63 0.05 2.21 -5.15
CA LEU A 63 0.99 3.04 -4.42
C LEU A 63 0.29 4.24 -3.75
N TYR A 64 -0.58 4.94 -4.47
CA TYR A 64 -1.35 6.06 -3.91
C TYR A 64 -2.24 5.64 -2.74
N ILE A 65 -2.92 4.49 -2.85
CA ILE A 65 -3.74 3.96 -1.75
C ILE A 65 -2.86 3.62 -0.54
N ALA A 66 -1.70 2.98 -0.76
CA ALA A 66 -0.78 2.65 0.33
C ALA A 66 -0.29 3.89 1.09
N PHE A 67 -0.03 4.99 0.38
CA PHE A 67 0.41 6.23 1.02
C PHE A 67 -0.73 7.05 1.64
N VAL A 68 -1.95 6.99 1.09
CA VAL A 68 -3.07 7.76 1.62
C VAL A 68 -3.72 7.12 2.84
N LEU A 69 -3.56 5.80 3.04
CA LEU A 69 -4.10 5.10 4.20
C LEU A 69 -3.60 5.67 5.55
N PRO A 70 -2.30 5.91 5.78
CA PRO A 70 -1.82 6.57 6.99
C PRO A 70 -2.39 7.99 7.16
N VAL A 71 -2.52 8.74 6.06
CA VAL A 71 -3.12 10.09 6.06
C VAL A 71 -4.58 10.04 6.51
N PHE A 72 -5.35 9.10 5.96
CA PHE A 72 -6.73 8.86 6.37
C PHE A 72 -6.84 8.46 7.85
N LEU A 73 -5.98 7.57 8.31
CA LEU A 73 -5.95 7.13 9.71
C LEU A 73 -5.61 8.29 10.64
N ARG A 74 -4.67 9.16 10.26
CA ARG A 74 -4.35 10.38 11.02
C ARG A 74 -5.56 11.30 11.17
N LEU A 75 -6.31 11.54 10.10
CA LEU A 75 -7.55 12.32 10.16
C LEU A 75 -8.58 11.69 11.11
N ARG A 76 -8.69 10.36 11.07
CA ARG A 76 -9.61 9.62 11.94
C ARG A 76 -9.21 9.63 13.40
N MET A 77 -7.91 9.58 13.69
CA MET A 77 -7.37 9.64 15.05
C MET A 77 -7.52 11.04 15.66
N GLY A 78 -7.43 12.09 14.86
CA GLY A 78 -7.59 13.48 15.30
C GLY A 78 -6.64 13.84 16.46
N SER A 79 -7.22 14.21 17.60
CA SER A 79 -6.45 14.61 18.80
C SER A 79 -5.72 13.45 19.51
N ARG A 80 -6.01 12.20 19.16
CA ARG A 80 -5.30 11.01 19.70
C ARG A 80 -4.01 10.70 18.97
N PHE A 81 -3.73 11.43 17.89
CA PHE A 81 -2.51 11.24 17.13
C PHE A 81 -1.35 11.98 17.79
N GLU A 82 -0.34 11.26 18.22
CA GLU A 82 0.91 11.81 18.73
C GLU A 82 1.78 12.26 17.57
N ALA A 83 2.02 13.56 17.46
CA ALA A 83 2.86 14.11 16.41
C ALA A 83 4.34 13.85 16.73
N GLY A 84 5.12 13.49 15.71
CA GLY A 84 6.56 13.38 15.83
C GLY A 84 7.25 14.75 15.93
N ALA A 85 8.59 14.75 15.87
CA ALA A 85 9.42 15.95 15.99
C ALA A 85 9.06 17.06 14.98
N TRP A 86 8.53 16.68 13.80
CA TRP A 86 8.03 17.62 12.80
C TRP A 86 6.50 17.50 12.66
N SER A 87 5.80 18.63 12.72
CA SER A 87 4.35 18.70 12.64
C SER A 87 3.90 19.86 11.79
N LEU A 88 2.87 19.64 10.98
CA LEU A 88 2.18 20.69 10.18
C LEU A 88 1.23 21.58 11.02
N GLY A 89 1.20 21.41 12.34
CA GLY A 89 0.28 22.14 13.19
C GLY A 89 -1.18 21.90 12.77
N ASN A 90 -2.02 22.93 12.84
CA ASN A 90 -3.45 22.84 12.50
C ASN A 90 -3.73 22.71 10.99
N HIS A 91 -2.74 22.95 10.12
CA HIS A 91 -2.91 22.92 8.67
C HIS A 91 -3.03 21.50 8.12
N TYR A 92 -2.62 20.47 8.89
CA TYR A 92 -2.68 19.07 8.45
C TYR A 92 -4.07 18.65 7.97
N LYS A 93 -5.15 19.13 8.61
CA LYS A 93 -6.52 18.73 8.27
C LYS A 93 -6.87 19.05 6.82
N TRP A 94 -6.56 20.25 6.36
CA TRP A 94 -6.82 20.66 4.98
C TRP A 94 -5.93 19.93 3.98
N ILE A 95 -4.65 19.79 4.30
CA ILE A 95 -3.69 19.09 3.45
C ILE A 95 -4.08 17.63 3.30
N ASP A 96 -4.42 16.95 4.39
CA ASP A 96 -4.83 15.55 4.39
C ASP A 96 -6.14 15.33 3.61
N VAL A 97 -7.11 16.24 3.74
CA VAL A 97 -8.37 16.17 2.97
C VAL A 97 -8.11 16.38 1.48
N ILE A 98 -7.27 17.36 1.10
CA ILE A 98 -6.90 17.58 -0.30
C ILE A 98 -6.17 16.36 -0.86
N ALA A 99 -5.25 15.76 -0.11
CA ALA A 99 -4.54 14.55 -0.51
C ALA A 99 -5.49 13.37 -0.73
N LEU A 100 -6.46 13.19 0.17
CA LEU A 100 -7.50 12.15 0.02
C LEU A 100 -8.35 12.39 -1.24
N ALA A 101 -8.84 13.62 -1.43
CA ALA A 101 -9.64 13.99 -2.59
C ALA A 101 -8.86 13.77 -3.89
N TRP A 102 -7.59 14.16 -3.92
CA TRP A 102 -6.70 13.95 -5.05
C TRP A 102 -6.54 12.47 -5.39
N VAL A 103 -6.26 11.62 -4.40
CA VAL A 103 -6.13 10.17 -4.62
C VAL A 103 -7.43 9.56 -5.14
N CYS A 104 -8.59 9.98 -4.62
CA CYS A 104 -9.89 9.54 -5.14
C CYS A 104 -10.07 9.93 -6.61
N ILE A 105 -9.77 11.17 -6.99
CA ILE A 105 -9.87 11.66 -8.37
C ILE A 105 -8.94 10.86 -9.29
N ILE A 106 -7.69 10.69 -8.91
CA ILE A 106 -6.70 9.95 -9.69
C ILE A 106 -7.10 8.47 -9.82
N THR A 107 -7.62 7.86 -8.77
CA THR A 107 -8.09 6.47 -8.81
C THR A 107 -9.21 6.29 -9.84
N VAL A 108 -10.18 7.20 -9.86
CA VAL A 108 -11.26 7.19 -10.85
C VAL A 108 -10.70 7.41 -12.26
N LEU A 109 -9.85 8.42 -12.43
CA LEU A 109 -9.28 8.79 -13.74
C LEU A 109 -8.49 7.64 -14.37
N PHE A 110 -7.60 6.99 -13.59
CA PHE A 110 -6.80 5.87 -14.07
C PHE A 110 -7.60 4.57 -14.23
N SER A 111 -8.82 4.50 -13.69
CA SER A 111 -9.72 3.37 -13.87
C SER A 111 -10.56 3.48 -15.14
N LEU A 112 -10.61 4.65 -15.77
CA LEU A 112 -11.35 4.84 -17.02
C LEU A 112 -10.62 4.15 -18.19
N PRO A 113 -11.36 3.60 -19.17
CA PRO A 113 -10.77 3.06 -20.39
C PRO A 113 -10.08 4.15 -21.22
N LEU A 114 -9.04 3.75 -21.92
CA LEU A 114 -8.28 4.64 -22.81
C LEU A 114 -9.10 5.02 -24.06
N PHE A 115 -10.00 4.13 -24.49
CA PHE A 115 -10.85 4.26 -25.66
C PHE A 115 -12.31 4.32 -25.27
N TYR A 116 -13.11 5.11 -25.98
CA TYR A 116 -14.54 5.25 -25.74
C TYR A 116 -15.28 3.90 -25.83
N ASP A 117 -14.93 3.06 -26.80
CA ASP A 117 -15.54 1.74 -27.02
C ASP A 117 -15.21 0.71 -25.90
N GLY A 118 -14.35 1.06 -24.97
CA GLY A 118 -14.09 0.29 -23.75
C GLY A 118 -15.05 0.61 -22.60
N LEU A 119 -15.92 1.61 -22.74
CA LEU A 119 -16.92 1.97 -21.74
C LEU A 119 -18.15 1.07 -21.84
N PRO A 120 -18.72 0.58 -20.72
CA PRO A 120 -19.87 -0.34 -20.74
C PRO A 120 -21.13 0.20 -21.41
N TRP A 121 -21.23 1.51 -21.56
CA TRP A 121 -22.38 2.20 -22.20
C TRP A 121 -22.08 2.68 -23.61
N ALA A 122 -20.95 2.32 -24.19
CA ALA A 122 -20.61 2.66 -25.58
C ALA A 122 -21.42 1.81 -26.55
N ASN A 123 -21.87 2.42 -27.67
CA ASN A 123 -22.64 1.69 -28.69
C ASN A 123 -21.89 0.51 -29.33
N ASN A 124 -20.55 0.64 -29.44
CA ASN A 124 -19.64 -0.35 -30.03
C ASN A 124 -18.74 -0.97 -28.95
N PHE A 125 -19.32 -1.35 -27.81
CA PHE A 125 -18.56 -1.88 -26.69
C PHE A 125 -17.68 -3.07 -27.08
N SER A 126 -16.40 -3.02 -26.71
CA SER A 126 -15.43 -4.08 -26.93
C SER A 126 -14.66 -4.43 -25.66
N TRP A 127 -14.71 -5.69 -25.26
CA TRP A 127 -13.97 -6.20 -24.11
C TRP A 127 -12.45 -6.01 -24.24
N SER A 128 -11.90 -6.05 -25.44
CA SER A 128 -10.47 -5.86 -25.69
C SER A 128 -9.97 -4.44 -25.42
N LEU A 129 -10.87 -3.47 -25.35
CA LEU A 129 -10.60 -2.06 -25.09
C LEU A 129 -10.95 -1.61 -23.68
N THR A 130 -11.51 -2.51 -22.87
CA THR A 130 -11.90 -2.23 -21.48
C THR A 130 -10.66 -2.12 -20.59
N ASN A 131 -10.71 -1.19 -19.64
CA ASN A 131 -9.66 -1.09 -18.61
C ASN A 131 -9.90 -2.11 -17.49
N TYR A 132 -9.03 -3.12 -17.43
CA TYR A 132 -9.11 -4.20 -16.44
C TYR A 132 -8.62 -3.80 -15.04
N THR A 133 -8.18 -2.57 -14.83
CA THR A 133 -7.64 -2.08 -13.55
C THR A 133 -8.62 -2.28 -12.41
N ILE A 134 -9.90 -1.92 -12.60
CA ILE A 134 -10.94 -2.07 -11.56
C ILE A 134 -11.11 -3.55 -11.21
N LEU A 135 -11.14 -4.43 -12.21
CA LEU A 135 -11.32 -5.87 -12.00
C LEU A 135 -10.20 -6.46 -11.13
N TRP A 136 -8.96 -6.08 -11.43
CA TRP A 136 -7.79 -6.47 -10.63
C TRP A 136 -7.85 -5.92 -9.22
N PHE A 137 -8.24 -4.64 -9.07
CA PHE A 137 -8.36 -4.00 -7.75
C PHE A 137 -9.41 -4.68 -6.88
N VAL A 138 -10.58 -4.93 -7.43
CA VAL A 138 -11.68 -5.63 -6.75
C VAL A 138 -11.26 -7.07 -6.43
N GLY A 139 -10.64 -7.79 -7.37
CA GLY A 139 -10.14 -9.14 -7.16
C GLY A 139 -9.12 -9.23 -6.03
N ILE A 140 -8.12 -8.36 -6.03
CA ILE A 140 -7.10 -8.26 -4.97
C ILE A 140 -7.76 -7.87 -3.64
N GLY A 141 -8.67 -6.90 -3.64
CA GLY A 141 -9.40 -6.47 -2.46
C GLY A 141 -10.22 -7.59 -1.83
N ILE A 142 -10.93 -8.38 -2.64
CA ILE A 142 -11.70 -9.55 -2.19
C ILE A 142 -10.75 -10.63 -1.65
N CYS A 143 -9.68 -10.96 -2.36
CA CYS A 143 -8.74 -11.99 -1.92
C CYS A 143 -8.05 -11.63 -0.60
N PHE A 144 -7.43 -10.47 -0.51
CA PHE A 144 -6.68 -10.07 0.68
C PHE A 144 -7.58 -9.55 1.80
N GLY A 145 -8.63 -8.77 1.47
CA GLY A 145 -9.61 -8.29 2.43
C GLY A 145 -10.45 -9.44 3.00
N GLY A 146 -10.91 -10.35 2.15
CA GLY A 146 -11.61 -11.56 2.58
C GLY A 146 -10.74 -12.44 3.47
N TRP A 147 -9.49 -12.68 3.08
CA TRP A 147 -8.54 -13.42 3.90
C TRP A 147 -8.29 -12.73 5.26
N TRP A 148 -8.18 -11.40 5.28
CA TRP A 148 -8.05 -10.62 6.50
C TRP A 148 -9.26 -10.85 7.43
N LEU A 149 -10.47 -10.72 6.91
CA LEU A 149 -11.71 -10.86 7.67
C LEU A 149 -11.88 -12.27 8.25
N VAL A 150 -11.56 -13.31 7.48
CA VAL A 150 -11.76 -14.71 7.88
C VAL A 150 -10.65 -15.21 8.79
N SER A 151 -9.41 -14.87 8.52
CA SER A 151 -8.24 -15.48 9.17
C SER A 151 -7.35 -14.48 9.89
N ALA A 152 -6.76 -13.53 9.18
CA ALA A 152 -5.63 -12.75 9.69
C ALA A 152 -5.97 -11.88 10.89
N ARG A 153 -7.15 -11.27 10.95
CA ARG A 153 -7.59 -10.42 12.06
C ARG A 153 -7.61 -11.14 13.42
N LYS A 154 -7.64 -12.48 13.42
CA LYS A 154 -7.72 -13.27 14.67
C LYS A 154 -6.36 -13.45 15.34
N TRP A 155 -5.29 -13.43 14.57
CA TRP A 155 -3.94 -13.76 15.07
C TRP A 155 -2.89 -12.69 14.74
N PHE A 156 -3.12 -11.81 13.79
CA PHE A 156 -2.19 -10.76 13.44
C PHE A 156 -2.22 -9.64 14.48
N LYS A 157 -1.08 -9.43 15.16
CA LYS A 157 -0.92 -8.42 16.23
C LYS A 157 -0.12 -7.19 15.79
N GLY A 158 0.22 -7.09 14.51
CA GLY A 158 1.06 -6.02 13.97
C GLY A 158 2.48 -6.47 13.63
N PRO A 159 3.36 -5.54 13.24
CA PRO A 159 4.74 -5.84 12.89
C PRO A 159 5.50 -6.45 14.08
N VAL A 160 6.33 -7.45 13.79
CA VAL A 160 7.21 -8.04 14.81
C VAL A 160 8.38 -7.09 15.05
N ARG A 161 8.46 -6.52 16.25
CA ARG A 161 9.62 -5.75 16.66
C ARG A 161 10.83 -6.68 16.76
N MET A 162 11.90 -6.34 16.05
CA MET A 162 13.17 -7.06 16.15
C MET A 162 14.08 -6.30 17.11
N GLY A 163 14.65 -7.02 18.07
CA GLY A 163 15.56 -6.50 19.06
C GLY A 163 15.13 -6.95 20.47
N THR A 164 16.05 -7.00 21.37
CA THR A 164 15.75 -7.16 22.80
C THR A 164 15.13 -5.87 23.32
N GLU A 165 14.37 -5.93 24.40
CA GLU A 165 13.80 -4.71 25.01
C GLU A 165 14.88 -3.70 25.39
N GLU A 166 16.07 -4.18 25.78
CA GLU A 166 17.25 -3.34 26.08
C GLU A 166 17.81 -2.62 24.84
N GLU A 167 17.87 -3.32 23.69
CA GLU A 167 18.31 -2.73 22.43
C GLU A 167 17.32 -1.67 21.93
N LEU A 168 16.02 -1.93 22.06
CA LEU A 168 14.96 -1.00 21.70
C LEU A 168 14.97 0.24 22.60
N ALA A 169 15.10 0.05 23.92
CA ALA A 169 15.22 1.15 24.87
C ALA A 169 16.49 1.99 24.63
N GLY A 170 17.60 1.34 24.23
CA GLY A 170 18.83 2.03 23.85
C GLY A 170 18.72 2.87 22.59
N ILE A 171 17.87 2.47 21.63
CA ILE A 171 17.58 3.25 20.41
C ILE A 171 16.65 4.40 20.74
N GLU A 172 15.57 4.16 21.47
CA GLU A 172 14.61 5.17 21.89
C GLU A 172 15.29 6.25 22.77
N GLY A 173 16.14 5.88 23.73
CA GLY A 173 16.89 6.83 24.56
C GLY A 173 17.96 7.60 23.77
N ARG A 174 18.47 7.06 22.66
CA ARG A 174 19.40 7.77 21.76
C ARG A 174 18.68 8.80 20.92
N ASP A 175 17.46 8.49 20.47
CA ASP A 175 16.63 9.42 19.70
C ASP A 175 16.19 10.59 20.58
N GLU A 176 15.89 10.35 21.86
CA GLU A 176 15.57 11.40 22.84
C GLU A 176 16.77 12.31 23.13
N PHE A 177 18.00 11.75 23.15
CA PHE A 177 19.23 12.53 23.30
C PHE A 177 19.59 13.36 22.06
N LEU A 178 19.17 12.93 20.87
CA LEU A 178 19.44 13.63 19.60
C LEU A 178 18.40 14.71 19.29
N LEU A 179 17.30 14.77 20.04
CA LEU A 179 16.37 15.90 19.96
C LEU A 179 17.03 17.11 20.63
N PRO A 180 17.25 18.23 19.92
CA PRO A 180 17.88 19.40 20.54
C PRO A 180 17.00 19.87 21.70
N ALA A 181 17.66 20.18 22.83
CA ALA A 181 17.03 20.68 24.06
C ALA A 181 16.34 22.05 23.91
N ASP A 182 16.26 22.57 22.69
CA ASP A 182 15.80 23.94 22.38
C ASP A 182 14.28 24.08 22.27
N THR A 183 13.51 23.03 22.60
CA THR A 183 12.04 23.10 22.53
C THR A 183 11.42 23.68 23.81
N GLU A 184 12.20 23.99 24.83
CA GLU A 184 11.69 24.58 26.09
C GLU A 184 11.77 26.11 26.19
N LEU A 185 12.22 26.81 25.14
CA LEU A 185 12.31 28.27 25.14
C LEU A 185 11.26 28.91 24.24
N GLY A 186 10.00 28.78 24.58
CA GLY A 186 8.91 29.39 23.82
C GLY A 186 7.63 29.71 24.62
N THR A 187 7.73 29.97 25.91
CA THR A 187 6.62 30.56 26.69
C THR A 187 7.10 31.74 27.48
N THR A 188 7.16 32.88 26.83
CA THR A 188 6.99 34.22 27.45
C THR A 188 6.14 35.06 26.53
#